data_c88aa4c5ddad703561998a26a057aac5
#
_entry.id   c88aa4c5ddad703561998a26a057aac5
#
_cell.length_a   1.000
_cell.length_b   1.000
_cell.length_c   1.000
_cell.angle_alpha   90.00
_cell.angle_beta   90.00
_cell.angle_gamma   90.00
#
_symmetry.space_group_name_H-M   'P 1'
#
loop_
_entity.id
_entity.type
_entity.pdbx_description
1 polymer ?
#
loop_
_entity_poly.entity_id
_entity_poly.type
_entity_poly.pdbx_seq_one_letter_code
_entity_poly.pdbx_strand_id
1 'polypeptide(L)'
;MKALIAAIVVLPVVAGCVFRREPVERSDVWRAIQQPAARYRLDPVFIYALVAAESDFDARARRGEARGLLQLKPAAWATVSTRPYEPTVWDWRANLEAGIDYLAWCRHALHARGRFSERLLLAAFHYGFDYVESRDFDERRIPRPGHSLYRALWRGDLHPLPPPADPLRDR
;
A
#
# COMPACT_ATOMS: atom_id res chain seq x y z
N MET A 1 -1.60 67.95 19.43
CA MET A 1 -1.38 66.53 19.86
C MET A 1 -2.04 65.64 18.80
N LYS A 2 -1.26 65.00 17.94
CA LYS A 2 -1.76 64.03 16.93
C LYS A 2 -1.47 62.64 17.45
N ALA A 3 -2.52 61.86 17.75
CA ALA A 3 -2.41 60.48 18.15
C ALA A 3 -2.16 59.57 16.93
N LEU A 4 -1.04 58.88 16.93
CA LEU A 4 -0.67 57.86 15.95
C LEU A 4 -1.35 56.56 16.36
N ILE A 5 -2.34 56.10 15.58
CA ILE A 5 -2.97 54.79 15.74
C ILE A 5 -2.10 53.82 14.95
N ALA A 6 -1.35 52.96 15.65
CA ALA A 6 -0.62 51.87 15.05
C ALA A 6 -1.60 50.73 14.75
N ALA A 7 -1.85 50.44 13.47
CA ALA A 7 -2.64 49.29 13.04
C ALA A 7 -1.76 48.02 13.15
N ILE A 8 -2.13 47.15 14.08
CA ILE A 8 -1.52 45.80 14.19
C ILE A 8 -2.13 44.92 13.07
N VAL A 9 -1.34 44.66 12.04
CA VAL A 9 -1.69 43.69 11.00
C VAL A 9 -1.42 42.30 11.56
N VAL A 10 -2.48 41.60 11.97
CA VAL A 10 -2.39 40.18 12.31
C VAL A 10 -2.44 39.39 11.01
N LEU A 11 -1.28 38.92 10.55
CA LEU A 11 -1.18 37.98 9.45
C LEU A 11 -1.73 36.62 9.93
N PRO A 12 -2.69 35.99 9.22
CA PRO A 12 -3.11 34.64 9.54
C PRO A 12 -1.93 33.68 9.26
N VAL A 13 -1.43 33.02 10.32
CA VAL A 13 -0.54 31.88 10.18
C VAL A 13 -1.39 30.76 9.56
N VAL A 14 -1.29 30.59 8.25
CA VAL A 14 -1.80 29.39 7.58
C VAL A 14 -0.92 28.24 8.05
N ALA A 15 -1.37 27.52 9.08
CA ALA A 15 -0.79 26.24 9.47
C ALA A 15 -1.01 25.26 8.32
N GLY A 16 -0.09 25.27 7.35
CA GLY A 16 -0.04 24.23 6.33
C GLY A 16 0.10 22.90 7.07
N CYS A 17 -0.88 21.99 6.94
CA CYS A 17 -0.73 20.61 7.37
C CYS A 17 0.46 20.00 6.63
N VAL A 18 1.64 20.11 7.20
CA VAL A 18 2.83 19.37 6.74
C VAL A 18 2.54 17.91 7.08
N PHE A 19 2.14 17.13 6.08
CA PHE A 19 2.01 15.69 6.25
C PHE A 19 3.38 15.11 6.57
N ARG A 20 3.60 14.84 7.85
CA ARG A 20 4.84 14.27 8.33
C ARG A 20 4.89 12.81 7.94
N ARG A 21 5.94 12.39 7.22
CA ARG A 21 6.24 10.97 7.00
C ARG A 21 6.43 10.27 8.36
N GLU A 22 5.94 9.04 8.43
CA GLU A 22 6.10 8.17 9.60
C GLU A 22 6.64 6.81 9.12
N PRO A 23 7.96 6.74 8.83
CA PRO A 23 8.58 5.52 8.35
C PRO A 23 8.54 4.45 9.43
N VAL A 24 8.15 3.24 9.02
CA VAL A 24 8.17 2.04 9.85
C VAL A 24 9.47 1.29 9.59
N GLU A 25 10.08 0.79 10.65
CA GLU A 25 11.31 0.01 10.53
C GLU A 25 11.10 -1.21 9.61
N ARG A 26 11.97 -1.35 8.62
CA ARG A 26 11.86 -2.39 7.59
C ARG A 26 11.85 -3.80 8.16
N SER A 27 12.63 -4.05 9.22
CA SER A 27 12.65 -5.33 9.95
C SER A 27 11.34 -5.61 10.68
N ASP A 28 10.64 -4.58 11.17
CA ASP A 28 9.33 -4.74 11.82
C ASP A 28 8.25 -5.10 10.81
N VAL A 29 8.24 -4.44 9.64
CA VAL A 29 7.35 -4.78 8.54
C VAL A 29 7.64 -6.20 8.06
N TRP A 30 8.91 -6.57 7.86
CA TRP A 30 9.28 -7.92 7.45
C TRP A 30 8.77 -8.99 8.41
N ARG A 31 8.94 -8.79 9.72
CA ARG A 31 8.42 -9.71 10.74
C ARG A 31 6.90 -9.79 10.72
N ALA A 32 6.22 -8.65 10.57
CA ALA A 32 4.76 -8.60 10.55
C ALA A 32 4.13 -9.27 9.31
N ILE A 33 4.84 -9.34 8.20
CA ILE A 33 4.39 -10.03 6.97
C ILE A 33 4.33 -11.56 7.15
N GLN A 34 5.23 -12.16 7.95
CA GLN A 34 5.47 -13.62 7.92
C GLN A 34 4.21 -14.44 8.21
N GLN A 35 3.48 -14.12 9.27
CA GLN A 35 2.30 -14.89 9.66
C GLN A 35 1.14 -14.74 8.67
N PRO A 36 0.73 -13.53 8.27
CA PRO A 36 -0.33 -13.36 7.25
C PRO A 36 0.04 -13.98 5.90
N ALA A 37 1.29 -13.83 5.47
CA ALA A 37 1.76 -14.45 4.22
C ALA A 37 1.63 -15.98 4.25
N ALA A 38 2.06 -16.61 5.36
CA ALA A 38 1.95 -18.05 5.54
C ALA A 38 0.49 -18.52 5.55
N ARG A 39 -0.42 -17.79 6.21
CA ARG A 39 -1.86 -18.08 6.25
C ARG A 39 -2.46 -18.25 4.86
N TYR A 40 -2.06 -17.40 3.93
CA TYR A 40 -2.57 -17.40 2.56
C TYR A 40 -1.64 -18.06 1.56
N ARG A 41 -0.49 -18.61 1.97
CA ARG A 41 0.54 -19.15 1.08
C ARG A 41 0.95 -18.11 0.01
N LEU A 42 1.13 -16.87 0.45
CA LEU A 42 1.69 -15.79 -0.36
C LEU A 42 3.20 -15.72 -0.11
N ASP A 43 3.94 -15.27 -1.12
CA ASP A 43 5.37 -15.02 -0.97
C ASP A 43 5.62 -13.76 -0.13
N PRO A 44 6.27 -13.87 1.05
CA PRO A 44 6.53 -12.72 1.90
C PRO A 44 7.47 -11.70 1.27
N VAL A 45 8.38 -12.12 0.38
CA VAL A 45 9.31 -11.20 -0.33
C VAL A 45 8.54 -10.36 -1.36
N PHE A 46 7.59 -10.98 -2.05
CA PHE A 46 6.68 -10.26 -2.96
C PHE A 46 5.87 -9.18 -2.20
N ILE A 47 5.30 -9.53 -1.04
CA ILE A 47 4.55 -8.56 -0.21
C ILE A 47 5.46 -7.43 0.27
N TYR A 48 6.68 -7.76 0.70
CA TYR A 48 7.65 -6.75 1.14
C TYR A 48 8.00 -5.77 0.02
N ALA A 49 8.17 -6.25 -1.19
CA ALA A 49 8.39 -5.41 -2.36
C ALA A 49 7.16 -4.54 -2.68
N LEU A 50 5.93 -5.04 -2.47
CA LEU A 50 4.71 -4.23 -2.61
C LEU A 50 4.66 -3.09 -1.60
N VAL A 51 4.98 -3.33 -0.33
CA VAL A 51 5.03 -2.27 0.69
C VAL A 51 6.01 -1.18 0.29
N ALA A 52 7.21 -1.56 -0.16
CA ALA A 52 8.20 -0.60 -0.64
C ALA A 52 7.70 0.20 -1.86
N ALA A 53 7.03 -0.46 -2.81
CA ALA A 53 6.52 0.18 -4.02
C ALA A 53 5.34 1.13 -3.74
N GLU A 54 4.49 0.80 -2.77
CA GLU A 54 3.30 1.59 -2.44
C GLU A 54 3.61 2.80 -1.56
N SER A 55 4.47 2.67 -0.58
CA SER A 55 4.67 3.72 0.43
C SER A 55 6.12 4.06 0.76
N ASP A 56 7.09 3.26 0.29
CA ASP A 56 8.47 3.30 0.81
C ASP A 56 8.48 3.19 2.36
N PHE A 57 7.67 2.25 2.87
CA PHE A 57 7.50 1.98 4.31
C PHE A 57 6.95 3.15 5.15
N ASP A 58 6.30 4.13 4.54
CA ASP A 58 5.69 5.26 5.23
C ASP A 58 4.26 4.95 5.67
N ALA A 59 4.02 4.83 6.99
CA ALA A 59 2.70 4.57 7.56
C ALA A 59 1.70 5.71 7.29
N ARG A 60 2.18 6.91 6.97
CA ARG A 60 1.34 8.08 6.67
C ARG A 60 1.25 8.39 5.17
N ALA A 61 1.75 7.49 4.33
CA ALA A 61 1.67 7.68 2.88
C ALA A 61 0.23 7.87 2.39
N ARG A 62 0.07 8.80 1.43
CA ARG A 62 -1.20 9.15 0.81
C ARG A 62 -1.04 9.31 -0.69
N ARG A 63 -1.95 8.68 -1.44
CA ARG A 63 -2.05 8.88 -2.89
C ARG A 63 -3.52 8.88 -3.30
N GLY A 64 -4.07 10.06 -3.56
CA GLY A 64 -5.52 10.19 -3.74
C GLY A 64 -6.29 9.70 -2.51
N GLU A 65 -7.15 8.72 -2.65
CA GLU A 65 -7.91 8.08 -1.56
C GLU A 65 -7.13 6.97 -0.85
N ALA A 66 -6.02 6.51 -1.42
CA ALA A 66 -5.22 5.42 -0.86
C ALA A 66 -4.41 5.87 0.35
N ARG A 67 -4.28 5.00 1.36
CA ARG A 67 -3.66 5.29 2.67
C ARG A 67 -2.75 4.17 3.15
N GLY A 68 -1.70 4.56 3.87
CA GLY A 68 -0.86 3.69 4.69
C GLY A 68 0.15 2.85 3.89
N LEU A 69 0.71 1.84 4.53
CA LEU A 69 1.81 1.03 3.98
C LEU A 69 1.49 0.38 2.64
N LEU A 70 0.29 -0.19 2.49
CA LEU A 70 -0.16 -0.87 1.27
C LEU A 70 -1.16 -0.04 0.46
N GLN A 71 -1.24 1.27 0.73
CA GLN A 71 -2.03 2.23 -0.04
C GLN A 71 -3.46 1.74 -0.34
N LEU A 72 -4.13 1.23 0.71
CA LEU A 72 -5.49 0.75 0.57
C LEU A 72 -6.48 1.90 0.36
N LYS A 73 -7.41 1.71 -0.57
CA LYS A 73 -8.58 2.57 -0.78
C LYS A 73 -9.75 2.08 0.08
N PRO A 74 -10.74 2.95 0.39
CA PRO A 74 -11.93 2.55 1.17
C PRO A 74 -12.64 1.31 0.63
N ALA A 75 -12.78 1.18 -0.71
CA ALA A 75 -13.43 0.03 -1.34
C ALA A 75 -12.65 -1.28 -1.12
N ALA A 76 -11.31 -1.25 -1.29
CA ALA A 76 -10.46 -2.42 -1.02
C ALA A 76 -10.50 -2.82 0.47
N TRP A 77 -10.49 -1.83 1.37
CA TRP A 77 -10.65 -2.06 2.80
C TRP A 77 -11.99 -2.74 3.14
N ALA A 78 -13.10 -2.21 2.62
CA ALA A 78 -14.44 -2.75 2.87
C ALA A 78 -14.64 -4.18 2.34
N THR A 79 -13.83 -4.61 1.36
CA THR A 79 -13.87 -5.98 0.84
C THR A 79 -13.38 -7.01 1.87
N VAL A 80 -12.46 -6.61 2.78
CA VAL A 80 -11.75 -7.56 3.66
C VAL A 80 -11.88 -7.24 5.15
N SER A 81 -12.42 -6.08 5.49
CA SER A 81 -12.52 -5.62 6.88
C SER A 81 -13.88 -5.02 7.17
N THR A 82 -14.43 -5.35 8.34
CA THR A 82 -15.63 -4.70 8.90
C THR A 82 -15.29 -3.52 9.81
N ARG A 83 -13.99 -3.30 10.08
CA ARG A 83 -13.52 -2.17 10.91
C ARG A 83 -13.69 -0.87 10.13
N PRO A 84 -13.98 0.25 10.79
CA PRO A 84 -14.02 1.57 10.15
C PRO A 84 -12.70 1.84 9.42
N TYR A 85 -12.79 2.36 8.19
CA TYR A 85 -11.60 2.72 7.43
C TYR A 85 -10.77 3.78 8.18
N GLU A 86 -11.39 4.93 8.47
CA GLU A 86 -10.79 5.94 9.34
C GLU A 86 -11.26 5.72 10.80
N PRO A 87 -10.39 5.78 11.82
CA PRO A 87 -8.95 6.06 11.74
C PRO A 87 -8.08 4.81 11.56
N THR A 88 -8.66 3.60 11.43
CA THR A 88 -7.97 2.31 11.52
C THR A 88 -6.89 2.12 10.44
N VAL A 89 -7.11 2.67 9.25
CA VAL A 89 -6.18 2.56 8.11
C VAL A 89 -4.80 3.17 8.41
N TRP A 90 -4.70 4.04 9.40
CA TRP A 90 -3.45 4.67 9.82
C TRP A 90 -2.65 3.87 10.85
N ASP A 91 -3.24 2.84 11.44
CA ASP A 91 -2.48 1.81 12.15
C ASP A 91 -1.78 0.94 11.10
N TRP A 92 -0.44 1.05 11.05
CA TRP A 92 0.32 0.39 10.02
C TRP A 92 0.20 -1.14 10.05
N ARG A 93 -0.01 -1.75 11.23
CA ARG A 93 -0.25 -3.20 11.34
C ARG A 93 -1.61 -3.58 10.78
N ALA A 94 -2.64 -2.84 11.12
CA ALA A 94 -3.97 -3.04 10.57
C ALA A 94 -4.02 -2.82 9.05
N ASN A 95 -3.30 -1.81 8.56
CA ASN A 95 -3.17 -1.54 7.12
C ASN A 95 -2.44 -2.69 6.40
N LEU A 96 -1.34 -3.17 6.97
CA LEU A 96 -0.57 -4.28 6.42
C LEU A 96 -1.41 -5.56 6.37
N GLU A 97 -2.09 -5.92 7.46
CA GLU A 97 -2.96 -7.10 7.53
C GLU A 97 -4.08 -7.02 6.49
N ALA A 98 -4.84 -5.94 6.48
CA ALA A 98 -5.93 -5.74 5.52
C ALA A 98 -5.42 -5.73 4.06
N GLY A 99 -4.23 -5.19 3.80
CA GLY A 99 -3.63 -5.21 2.46
C GLY A 99 -3.25 -6.61 2.01
N ILE A 100 -2.73 -7.44 2.91
CA ILE A 100 -2.42 -8.85 2.63
C ILE A 100 -3.71 -9.65 2.43
N ASP A 101 -4.75 -9.40 3.23
CA ASP A 101 -6.06 -10.00 3.06
C ASP A 101 -6.67 -9.64 1.70
N TYR A 102 -6.55 -8.37 1.27
CA TYR A 102 -7.02 -7.92 -0.04
C TYR A 102 -6.23 -8.57 -1.20
N LEU A 103 -4.91 -8.70 -1.05
CA LEU A 103 -4.08 -9.42 -2.04
C LEU A 103 -4.52 -10.89 -2.16
N ALA A 104 -4.78 -11.55 -1.05
CA ALA A 104 -5.28 -12.94 -1.02
C ALA A 104 -6.67 -13.05 -1.65
N TRP A 105 -7.56 -12.08 -1.36
CA TRP A 105 -8.87 -11.99 -1.98
C TRP A 105 -8.78 -11.81 -3.50
N CYS A 106 -7.95 -10.87 -3.99
CA CYS A 106 -7.71 -10.67 -5.42
C CYS A 106 -7.24 -11.97 -6.09
N ARG A 107 -6.26 -12.67 -5.49
CA ARG A 107 -5.77 -13.94 -6.01
C ARG A 107 -6.88 -14.99 -6.11
N HIS A 108 -7.66 -15.14 -5.04
CA HIS A 108 -8.80 -16.07 -5.02
C HIS A 108 -9.83 -15.73 -6.11
N ALA A 109 -10.20 -14.47 -6.22
CA ALA A 109 -11.17 -13.98 -7.19
C ALA A 109 -10.70 -14.19 -8.65
N LEU A 110 -9.42 -14.03 -8.93
CA LEU A 110 -8.81 -14.30 -10.24
C LEU A 110 -8.82 -15.81 -10.56
N HIS A 111 -8.48 -16.66 -9.59
CA HIS A 111 -8.53 -18.11 -9.77
C HIS A 111 -9.96 -18.59 -10.02
N ALA A 112 -10.93 -18.11 -9.25
CA ALA A 112 -12.34 -18.46 -9.41
C ALA A 112 -12.89 -18.12 -10.81
N ARG A 113 -12.31 -17.12 -11.48
CA ARG A 113 -12.65 -16.72 -12.86
C ARG A 113 -11.79 -17.41 -13.94
N GLY A 114 -10.84 -18.27 -13.55
CA GLY A 114 -9.88 -18.87 -14.49
C GLY A 114 -8.97 -17.84 -15.18
N ARG A 115 -8.70 -16.71 -14.50
CA ARG A 115 -7.95 -15.57 -15.06
C ARG A 115 -6.67 -15.26 -14.28
N PHE A 116 -6.19 -16.18 -13.44
CA PHE A 116 -5.01 -15.92 -12.64
C PHE A 116 -3.74 -15.79 -13.50
N SER A 117 -3.03 -14.69 -13.28
CA SER A 117 -1.60 -14.52 -13.57
C SER A 117 -1.00 -13.58 -12.53
N GLU A 118 0.31 -13.62 -12.32
CA GLU A 118 1.02 -12.71 -11.40
C GLU A 118 0.82 -11.25 -11.82
N ARG A 119 0.79 -10.97 -13.11
CA ARG A 119 0.54 -9.62 -13.63
C ARG A 119 -0.87 -9.14 -13.35
N LEU A 120 -1.87 -10.00 -13.52
CA LEU A 120 -3.26 -9.65 -13.19
C LEU A 120 -3.45 -9.48 -11.69
N LEU A 121 -2.79 -10.30 -10.85
CA LEU A 121 -2.79 -10.12 -9.41
C LEU A 121 -2.19 -8.76 -9.02
N LEU A 122 -1.01 -8.42 -9.57
CA LEU A 122 -0.35 -7.14 -9.35
C LEU A 122 -1.23 -5.96 -9.81
N ALA A 123 -1.85 -6.10 -10.98
CA ALA A 123 -2.75 -5.09 -11.52
C ALA A 123 -4.02 -4.91 -10.67
N ALA A 124 -4.65 -6.01 -10.24
CA ALA A 124 -5.84 -5.98 -9.40
C ALA A 124 -5.55 -5.32 -8.04
N PHE A 125 -4.39 -5.58 -7.48
CA PHE A 125 -3.96 -4.90 -6.25
C PHE A 125 -3.73 -3.40 -6.47
N HIS A 126 -2.96 -3.02 -7.50
CA HIS A 126 -2.53 -1.65 -7.73
C HIS A 126 -3.62 -0.73 -8.28
N TYR A 127 -4.36 -1.19 -9.29
CA TYR A 127 -5.41 -0.39 -9.95
C TYR A 127 -6.80 -0.61 -9.34
N GLY A 128 -7.02 -1.75 -8.69
CA GLY A 128 -8.29 -2.24 -8.18
C GLY A 128 -8.82 -3.40 -9.03
N PHE A 129 -9.54 -4.31 -8.38
CA PHE A 129 -10.07 -5.52 -9.04
C PHE A 129 -11.07 -5.17 -10.15
N ASP A 130 -12.01 -4.26 -9.86
CA ASP A 130 -13.04 -3.82 -10.82
C ASP A 130 -12.42 -3.17 -12.07
N TYR A 131 -11.29 -2.47 -11.88
CA TYR A 131 -10.54 -1.90 -13.01
C TYR A 131 -10.03 -2.99 -13.95
N VAL A 132 -9.50 -4.08 -13.42
CA VAL A 132 -8.98 -5.21 -14.20
C VAL A 132 -10.14 -5.97 -14.85
N GLU A 133 -11.24 -6.19 -14.12
CA GLU A 133 -12.46 -6.83 -14.62
C GLU A 133 -13.08 -6.03 -15.77
N SER A 134 -13.17 -4.71 -15.67
CA SER A 134 -13.68 -3.83 -16.75
C SER A 134 -12.84 -3.86 -18.04
N ARG A 135 -11.68 -4.52 -18.00
CA ARG A 135 -10.79 -4.73 -19.14
C ARG A 135 -10.74 -6.20 -19.58
N ASP A 136 -11.75 -6.98 -19.18
CA ASP A 136 -11.87 -8.40 -19.50
C ASP A 136 -10.67 -9.25 -19.06
N PHE A 137 -9.92 -8.79 -18.05
CA PHE A 137 -8.66 -9.40 -17.58
C PHE A 137 -7.61 -9.51 -18.69
N ASP A 138 -7.64 -8.62 -19.68
CA ASP A 138 -6.63 -8.59 -20.77
C ASP A 138 -5.44 -7.71 -20.34
N GLU A 139 -4.30 -8.35 -20.06
CA GLU A 139 -3.06 -7.67 -19.65
C GLU A 139 -2.60 -6.59 -20.63
N ARG A 140 -2.92 -6.72 -21.92
CA ARG A 140 -2.56 -5.74 -22.96
C ARG A 140 -3.34 -4.42 -22.83
N ARG A 141 -4.50 -4.46 -22.17
CA ARG A 141 -5.38 -3.31 -21.92
C ARG A 141 -5.08 -2.63 -20.58
N ILE A 142 -4.13 -3.17 -19.81
CA ILE A 142 -3.73 -2.64 -18.51
C ILE A 142 -2.42 -1.86 -18.66
N PRO A 143 -2.36 -0.60 -18.22
CA PRO A 143 -1.13 0.18 -18.33
C PRO A 143 -0.03 -0.39 -17.44
N ARG A 144 1.21 -0.27 -17.91
CA ARG A 144 2.38 -0.69 -17.11
C ARG A 144 2.57 0.30 -15.95
N PRO A 145 2.81 -0.19 -14.73
CA PRO A 145 3.07 0.69 -13.58
C PRO A 145 4.31 1.57 -13.78
N GLY A 146 4.24 2.81 -13.30
CA GLY A 146 5.34 3.77 -13.43
C GLY A 146 6.50 3.54 -12.47
N HIS A 147 6.25 3.01 -11.27
CA HIS A 147 7.25 2.80 -10.24
C HIS A 147 8.24 1.67 -10.59
N SER A 148 9.53 1.82 -10.28
CA SER A 148 10.58 0.88 -10.67
C SER A 148 10.37 -0.54 -10.12
N LEU A 149 10.01 -0.68 -8.84
CA LEU A 149 9.71 -1.98 -8.23
C LEU A 149 8.47 -2.62 -8.85
N TYR A 150 7.42 -1.85 -9.10
CA TYR A 150 6.25 -2.36 -9.82
C TYR A 150 6.59 -2.83 -11.23
N ARG A 151 7.48 -2.13 -11.95
CA ARG A 151 7.94 -2.59 -13.27
C ARG A 151 8.76 -3.87 -13.19
N ALA A 152 9.55 -4.06 -12.13
CA ALA A 152 10.29 -5.31 -11.91
C ALA A 152 9.32 -6.48 -11.67
N LEU A 153 8.39 -6.31 -10.73
CA LEU A 153 7.31 -7.27 -10.47
C LEU A 153 6.50 -7.59 -11.73
N TRP A 154 6.14 -6.58 -12.52
CA TRP A 154 5.41 -6.75 -13.78
C TRP A 154 6.18 -7.59 -14.82
N ARG A 155 7.51 -7.55 -14.81
CA ARG A 155 8.35 -8.38 -15.67
C ARG A 155 8.57 -9.81 -15.16
N GLY A 156 8.02 -10.12 -13.99
CA GLY A 156 8.15 -11.44 -13.36
C GLY A 156 9.32 -11.57 -12.39
N ASP A 157 10.01 -10.48 -12.05
CA ASP A 157 10.93 -10.45 -10.93
C ASP A 157 10.12 -10.31 -9.64
N LEU A 158 9.85 -11.42 -8.98
CA LEU A 158 9.05 -11.45 -7.75
C LEU A 158 9.85 -11.02 -6.51
N HIS A 159 11.16 -10.92 -6.62
CA HIS A 159 12.07 -10.57 -5.52
C HIS A 159 12.95 -9.35 -5.86
N PRO A 160 12.38 -8.23 -6.32
CA PRO A 160 13.15 -7.07 -6.78
C PRO A 160 13.79 -6.30 -5.62
N LEU A 161 13.40 -6.60 -4.39
CA LEU A 161 13.93 -6.00 -3.17
C LEU A 161 14.23 -7.10 -2.15
N PRO A 162 15.50 -7.30 -1.76
CA PRO A 162 15.84 -8.28 -0.74
C PRO A 162 15.25 -7.85 0.62
N PRO A 163 14.73 -8.79 1.41
CA PRO A 163 14.31 -8.51 2.77
C PRO A 163 15.51 -8.12 3.65
N PRO A 164 15.27 -7.44 4.79
CA PRO A 164 16.32 -7.16 5.74
C PRO A 164 16.92 -8.47 6.27
N ALA A 165 18.21 -8.47 6.60
CA ALA A 165 18.85 -9.60 7.26
C ALA A 165 18.08 -9.95 8.54
N ASP A 166 17.81 -11.24 8.75
CA ASP A 166 17.16 -11.71 9.97
C ASP A 166 18.24 -11.94 11.04
N PRO A 167 18.33 -11.08 12.08
CA PRO A 167 19.36 -11.19 13.10
C PRO A 167 19.24 -12.48 13.93
N LEU A 168 18.16 -13.25 13.77
CA LEU A 168 17.94 -14.53 14.45
C LEU A 168 18.32 -15.74 13.60
N ARG A 169 18.54 -15.59 12.28
CA ARG A 169 18.98 -16.67 11.38
C ARG A 169 20.49 -16.85 11.32
N ASP A 170 21.24 -15.86 11.76
CA ASP A 170 22.72 -15.85 11.71
C ASP A 170 23.36 -16.24 13.07
N ARG A 171 22.59 -16.89 13.95
CA ARG A 171 23.09 -17.42 15.25
C ARG A 171 23.01 -18.92 15.33
#